data_79f76efea3319d1b6b5a25f0a9a20f63
#
_entry.id   79f76efea3319d1b6b5a25f0a9a20f63
#
_cell.length_a   1.000
_cell.length_b   1.000
_cell.length_c   1.000
_cell.angle_alpha   90.00
_cell.angle_beta   90.00
_cell.angle_gamma   90.00
#
_symmetry.space_group_name_H-M   'P 1'
#
loop_
_entity.id
_entity.type
_entity.pdbx_description
1 polymer ?
#
loop_
_entity_poly.entity_id
_entity_poly.type
_entity_poly.pdbx_seq_one_letter_code
_entity_poly.pdbx_strand_id
1 'polypeptide(L)'
;MLSAQDVADFFLHPLVEEDGELMTNLKLQKLLYYAQGYALAILDRPMFPETIEHWTHGPVVPEIYHKYKNYGYSALPPAEIDLNKYKSEEIHILQRVRNEKGRYTAWALRNKTHKESPWLNTHNNEEMTKESIEKYFAETLLEPGFDFDLERMKKMVNDECVEIPNEALKNTENFNKFLQGTC
;
A
#
# COMPACT_ATOMS: atom_id res chain seq x y z
N MET A 1 13.46 -6.48 -2.38
CA MET A 1 12.57 -5.35 -2.67
C MET A 1 11.52 -5.86 -3.62
N LEU A 2 10.25 -5.61 -3.35
CA LEU A 2 9.13 -6.00 -4.19
C LEU A 2 9.11 -5.17 -5.47
N SER A 3 8.45 -5.66 -6.53
CA SER A 3 8.04 -4.83 -7.66
C SER A 3 6.70 -4.15 -7.36
N ALA A 4 6.36 -3.08 -8.08
CA ALA A 4 5.03 -2.47 -7.98
C ALA A 4 3.92 -3.47 -8.33
N GLN A 5 4.22 -4.47 -9.19
CA GLN A 5 3.29 -5.54 -9.51
C GLN A 5 3.06 -6.49 -8.32
N ASP A 6 4.11 -6.87 -7.58
CA ASP A 6 3.93 -7.69 -6.37
C ASP A 6 3.03 -6.96 -5.35
N VAL A 7 3.24 -5.65 -5.17
CA VAL A 7 2.40 -4.82 -4.30
C VAL A 7 0.95 -4.72 -4.82
N ALA A 8 0.77 -4.57 -6.13
CA ALA A 8 -0.56 -4.58 -6.75
C ALA A 8 -1.26 -5.93 -6.55
N ASP A 9 -0.55 -7.03 -6.76
CA ASP A 9 -1.09 -8.39 -6.58
C ASP A 9 -1.53 -8.62 -5.13
N PHE A 10 -0.76 -8.11 -4.14
CA PHE A 10 -1.17 -8.15 -2.74
C PHE A 10 -2.53 -7.46 -2.51
N PHE A 11 -2.75 -6.27 -3.08
CA PHE A 11 -4.03 -5.56 -2.94
C PHE A 11 -5.17 -6.20 -3.74
N LEU A 12 -4.86 -6.91 -4.81
CA LEU A 12 -5.84 -7.65 -5.61
C LEU A 12 -6.15 -9.05 -5.07
N HIS A 13 -5.34 -9.55 -4.13
CA HIS A 13 -5.59 -10.85 -3.53
C HIS A 13 -6.78 -10.81 -2.58
N PRO A 14 -7.76 -11.72 -2.73
CA PRO A 14 -8.95 -11.78 -1.89
C PRO A 14 -8.61 -12.36 -0.51
N LEU A 15 -8.14 -11.51 0.41
CA LEU A 15 -7.78 -11.93 1.77
C LEU A 15 -9.00 -12.10 2.69
N VAL A 16 -10.07 -11.35 2.45
CA VAL A 16 -11.36 -11.42 3.17
C VAL A 16 -12.44 -10.91 2.23
N GLU A 17 -13.69 -11.34 2.38
CA GLU A 17 -14.84 -10.67 1.77
C GLU A 17 -14.83 -9.21 2.23
N GLU A 18 -14.35 -8.32 1.38
CA GLU A 18 -14.42 -6.89 1.65
C GLU A 18 -15.88 -6.48 1.42
N ASP A 19 -16.61 -6.18 2.50
CA ASP A 19 -17.82 -5.35 2.46
C ASP A 19 -17.41 -3.96 1.96
N GLY A 20 -17.13 -3.82 0.67
CA GLY A 20 -16.55 -2.59 0.19
C GLY A 20 -16.63 -2.39 -1.31
N GLU A 21 -16.21 -1.21 -1.70
CA GLU A 21 -16.13 -0.78 -3.08
C GLU A 21 -15.16 -1.65 -3.89
N LEU A 22 -15.55 -1.89 -5.14
CA LEU A 22 -14.76 -2.63 -6.12
C LEU A 22 -13.32 -2.11 -6.21
N MET A 23 -12.34 -2.99 -6.23
CA MET A 23 -10.96 -2.65 -6.51
C MET A 23 -10.82 -2.25 -7.98
N THR A 24 -10.88 -0.96 -8.26
CA THR A 24 -10.68 -0.38 -9.59
C THR A 24 -9.23 0.01 -9.81
N ASN A 25 -8.83 0.24 -11.08
CA ASN A 25 -7.48 0.73 -11.37
C ASN A 25 -7.18 2.05 -10.62
N LEU A 26 -8.15 2.99 -10.56
CA LEU A 26 -7.98 4.23 -9.81
C LEU A 26 -7.70 3.98 -8.33
N LYS A 27 -8.45 3.10 -7.67
CA LYS A 27 -8.24 2.75 -6.25
C LYS A 27 -6.88 2.11 -6.04
N LEU A 28 -6.51 1.16 -6.88
CA LEU A 28 -5.22 0.46 -6.82
C LEU A 28 -4.04 1.44 -6.89
N GLN A 29 -4.06 2.42 -7.81
CA GLN A 29 -3.01 3.43 -7.92
C GLN A 29 -2.81 4.22 -6.60
N LYS A 30 -3.89 4.52 -5.89
CA LYS A 30 -3.80 5.25 -4.61
C LYS A 30 -3.26 4.36 -3.50
N LEU A 31 -3.62 3.08 -3.48
CA LEU A 31 -3.07 2.14 -2.50
C LEU A 31 -1.56 1.91 -2.72
N LEU A 32 -1.11 1.83 -3.98
CA LEU A 32 0.32 1.77 -4.31
C LEU A 32 1.09 2.99 -3.79
N TYR A 33 0.56 4.18 -4.01
CA TYR A 33 1.15 5.42 -3.51
C TYR A 33 1.26 5.42 -1.97
N TYR A 34 0.18 5.04 -1.26
CA TYR A 34 0.22 4.95 0.20
C TYR A 34 1.19 3.87 0.68
N ALA A 35 1.27 2.71 0.01
CA ALA A 35 2.22 1.66 0.34
C ALA A 35 3.67 2.13 0.22
N GLN A 36 3.99 2.86 -0.84
CA GLN A 36 5.31 3.45 -1.04
C GLN A 36 5.63 4.47 0.06
N GLY A 37 4.68 5.37 0.35
CA GLY A 37 4.88 6.41 1.35
C GLY A 37 5.07 5.85 2.76
N TYR A 38 4.29 4.84 3.14
CA TYR A 38 4.43 4.19 4.45
C TYR A 38 5.76 3.44 4.56
N ALA A 39 6.19 2.75 3.49
CA ALA A 39 7.47 2.05 3.50
C ALA A 39 8.66 3.03 3.63
N LEU A 40 8.64 4.13 2.87
CA LEU A 40 9.66 5.16 2.96
C LEU A 40 9.75 5.74 4.38
N ALA A 41 8.62 6.10 4.99
CA ALA A 41 8.59 6.70 6.32
C ALA A 41 8.91 5.72 7.47
N ILE A 42 8.55 4.44 7.34
CA ILE A 42 8.66 3.46 8.44
C ILE A 42 9.92 2.60 8.31
N LEU A 43 10.24 2.16 7.07
CA LEU A 43 11.37 1.26 6.82
C LEU A 43 12.62 1.98 6.32
N ASP A 44 12.56 3.31 6.13
CA ASP A 44 13.64 4.13 5.55
C ASP A 44 14.11 3.57 4.18
N ARG A 45 13.22 2.90 3.44
CA ARG A 45 13.47 2.34 2.12
C ARG A 45 12.20 2.22 1.28
N PRO A 46 12.30 2.30 -0.06
CA PRO A 46 11.12 2.13 -0.90
C PRO A 46 10.56 0.70 -0.82
N MET A 47 9.24 0.56 -0.98
CA MET A 47 8.55 -0.72 -1.14
C MET A 47 8.87 -1.34 -2.50
N PHE A 48 8.89 -0.50 -3.54
CA PHE A 48 9.18 -0.89 -4.92
C PHE A 48 10.02 0.18 -5.63
N PRO A 49 10.79 -0.19 -6.69
CA PRO A 49 11.69 0.75 -7.37
C PRO A 49 10.97 1.68 -8.35
N GLU A 50 9.82 1.28 -8.91
CA GLU A 50 9.11 1.98 -9.98
C GLU A 50 8.74 3.41 -9.57
N THR A 51 8.68 4.29 -10.56
CA THR A 51 8.34 5.70 -10.36
C THR A 51 6.85 5.90 -10.11
N ILE A 52 6.53 6.94 -9.35
CA ILE A 52 5.16 7.44 -9.17
C ILE A 52 5.09 8.80 -9.83
N GLU A 53 4.13 9.00 -10.71
CA GLU A 53 3.94 10.25 -11.45
C GLU A 53 2.70 11.01 -10.99
N HIS A 54 2.77 12.34 -11.13
CA HIS A 54 1.64 13.24 -10.94
C HIS A 54 0.73 13.21 -12.17
N TRP A 55 -0.46 12.62 -12.03
CA TRP A 55 -1.48 12.64 -13.08
C TRP A 55 -2.74 13.37 -12.62
N THR A 56 -3.63 13.73 -13.55
CA THR A 56 -4.88 14.48 -13.28
C THR A 56 -5.75 13.87 -12.17
N HIS A 57 -5.72 12.55 -12.02
CA HIS A 57 -6.48 11.84 -10.98
C HIS A 57 -5.62 11.37 -9.80
N GLY A 58 -4.53 12.09 -9.53
CA GLY A 58 -3.63 11.83 -8.40
C GLY A 58 -2.42 10.96 -8.79
N PRO A 59 -1.64 10.50 -7.79
CA PRO A 59 -0.45 9.69 -8.00
C PRO A 59 -0.73 8.40 -8.77
N VAL A 60 0.15 8.06 -9.71
CA VAL A 60 0.04 6.88 -10.58
C VAL A 60 1.41 6.22 -10.75
N VAL A 61 1.44 4.89 -10.69
CA VAL A 61 2.54 4.06 -11.20
C VAL A 61 2.21 3.70 -12.65
N PRO A 62 2.86 4.30 -13.65
CA PRO A 62 2.44 4.19 -15.05
C PRO A 62 2.40 2.75 -15.56
N GLU A 63 3.38 1.94 -15.19
CA GLU A 63 3.45 0.53 -15.58
C GLU A 63 2.21 -0.24 -15.15
N ILE A 64 1.81 -0.11 -13.88
CA ILE A 64 0.62 -0.77 -13.34
C ILE A 64 -0.65 -0.20 -13.95
N TYR A 65 -0.73 1.13 -14.14
CA TYR A 65 -1.86 1.75 -14.78
C TYR A 65 -2.08 1.20 -16.19
N HIS A 66 -1.03 1.11 -17.01
CA HIS A 66 -1.13 0.63 -18.37
C HIS A 66 -1.51 -0.85 -18.48
N LYS A 67 -1.08 -1.68 -17.52
CA LYS A 67 -1.48 -3.08 -17.41
C LYS A 67 -3.00 -3.22 -17.23
N TYR A 68 -3.60 -2.37 -16.39
CA TYR A 68 -5.00 -2.47 -16.02
C TYR A 68 -5.94 -1.44 -16.69
N LYS A 69 -5.45 -0.59 -17.59
CA LYS A 69 -6.24 0.50 -18.20
C LYS A 69 -7.49 0.03 -18.94
N ASN A 70 -7.45 -1.17 -19.53
CA ASN A 70 -8.55 -1.71 -20.33
C ASN A 70 -9.77 -2.12 -19.49
N TYR A 71 -9.63 -2.23 -18.17
CA TYR A 71 -10.74 -2.48 -17.25
C TYR A 71 -11.59 -1.23 -16.98
N GLY A 72 -11.10 -0.03 -17.34
CA GLY A 72 -11.83 1.22 -17.15
C GLY A 72 -12.21 1.43 -15.68
N TYR A 73 -13.51 1.51 -15.43
CA TYR A 73 -14.09 1.66 -14.09
C TYR A 73 -14.53 0.33 -13.44
N SER A 74 -14.34 -0.77 -14.14
CA SER A 74 -14.72 -2.10 -13.64
C SER A 74 -13.76 -2.57 -12.56
N ALA A 75 -14.21 -3.57 -11.78
CA ALA A 75 -13.36 -4.29 -10.85
C ALA A 75 -12.20 -4.95 -11.59
N LEU A 76 -11.03 -4.87 -10.99
CA LEU A 76 -9.87 -5.62 -11.45
C LEU A 76 -10.00 -7.10 -11.05
N PRO A 77 -9.42 -8.01 -11.84
CA PRO A 77 -9.44 -9.42 -11.49
C PRO A 77 -8.63 -9.68 -10.22
N PRO A 78 -9.02 -10.68 -9.41
CA PRO A 78 -8.23 -11.10 -8.28
C PRO A 78 -6.86 -11.64 -8.74
N ALA A 79 -5.85 -11.47 -7.90
CA ALA A 79 -4.51 -12.01 -8.13
C ALA A 79 -4.17 -13.09 -7.11
N GLU A 80 -3.38 -14.08 -7.53
CA GLU A 80 -2.72 -15.00 -6.62
C GLU A 80 -1.38 -14.42 -6.19
N ILE A 81 -1.00 -14.64 -4.92
CA ILE A 81 0.26 -14.16 -4.38
C ILE A 81 1.09 -15.33 -3.84
N ASP A 82 2.40 -15.23 -4.01
CA ASP A 82 3.37 -16.07 -3.31
C ASP A 82 3.91 -15.28 -2.11
N LEU A 83 3.42 -15.61 -0.91
CA LEU A 83 3.78 -14.91 0.32
C LEU A 83 5.28 -15.02 0.66
N ASN A 84 6.00 -16.02 0.13
CA ASN A 84 7.44 -16.15 0.35
C ASN A 84 8.26 -15.02 -0.30
N LYS A 85 7.67 -14.27 -1.21
CA LYS A 85 8.31 -13.08 -1.80
C LYS A 85 8.33 -11.88 -0.87
N TYR A 86 7.43 -11.81 0.11
CA TYR A 86 7.22 -10.66 0.98
C TYR A 86 7.90 -10.91 2.32
N LYS A 87 8.61 -9.89 2.80
CA LYS A 87 9.10 -9.90 4.17
C LYS A 87 7.98 -9.55 5.14
N SER A 88 8.12 -9.96 6.40
CA SER A 88 7.11 -9.69 7.43
C SER A 88 6.79 -8.21 7.57
N GLU A 89 7.83 -7.35 7.57
CA GLU A 89 7.65 -5.90 7.63
C GLU A 89 6.87 -5.33 6.43
N GLU A 90 7.08 -5.88 5.23
CA GLU A 90 6.36 -5.46 4.02
C GLU A 90 4.88 -5.85 4.10
N ILE A 91 4.58 -7.07 4.55
CA ILE A 91 3.21 -7.54 4.78
C ILE A 91 2.49 -6.64 5.78
N HIS A 92 3.12 -6.29 6.91
CA HIS A 92 2.53 -5.42 7.92
C HIS A 92 2.16 -4.05 7.36
N ILE A 93 3.05 -3.44 6.56
CA ILE A 93 2.76 -2.15 5.93
C ILE A 93 1.62 -2.28 4.93
N LEU A 94 1.66 -3.27 4.04
CA LEU A 94 0.64 -3.47 3.01
C LEU A 94 -0.75 -3.71 3.64
N GLN A 95 -0.79 -4.50 4.70
CA GLN A 95 -2.01 -4.73 5.45
C GLN A 95 -2.52 -3.49 6.14
N ARG A 96 -1.63 -2.71 6.77
CA ARG A 96 -2.00 -1.46 7.37
C ARG A 96 -2.62 -0.50 6.36
N VAL A 97 -1.99 -0.34 5.18
CA VAL A 97 -2.55 0.45 4.09
C VAL A 97 -3.92 -0.07 3.67
N ARG A 98 -4.09 -1.38 3.53
CA ARG A 98 -5.38 -2.00 3.24
C ARG A 98 -6.43 -1.62 4.28
N ASN A 99 -6.14 -1.81 5.56
CA ASN A 99 -7.07 -1.55 6.65
C ASN A 99 -7.44 -0.05 6.77
N GLU A 100 -6.47 0.85 6.63
CA GLU A 100 -6.68 2.30 6.80
C GLU A 100 -7.25 2.96 5.54
N LYS A 101 -6.80 2.55 4.35
CA LYS A 101 -7.13 3.20 3.08
C LYS A 101 -8.11 2.38 2.23
N GLY A 102 -8.10 1.05 2.33
CA GLY A 102 -8.97 0.18 1.53
C GLY A 102 -10.46 0.44 1.71
N ARG A 103 -10.89 0.86 2.91
CA ARG A 103 -12.28 1.23 3.20
C ARG A 103 -12.78 2.50 2.49
N TYR A 104 -11.88 3.31 1.90
CA TYR A 104 -12.28 4.50 1.18
C TYR A 104 -12.60 4.19 -0.27
N THR A 105 -13.54 4.96 -0.84
CA THR A 105 -13.83 4.92 -2.27
C THR A 105 -12.63 5.42 -3.09
N ALA A 106 -12.53 4.98 -4.35
CA ALA A 106 -11.50 5.46 -5.27
C ALA A 106 -11.46 6.99 -5.36
N TRP A 107 -12.66 7.63 -5.39
CA TRP A 107 -12.78 9.09 -5.43
C TRP A 107 -12.40 9.77 -4.10
N ALA A 108 -12.73 9.15 -2.97
CA ALA A 108 -12.31 9.66 -1.67
C ALA A 108 -10.78 9.65 -1.54
N LEU A 109 -10.11 8.57 -1.96
CA LEU A 109 -8.65 8.47 -1.99
C LEU A 109 -8.06 9.50 -2.97
N ARG A 110 -8.62 9.64 -4.17
CA ARG A 110 -8.22 10.66 -5.12
C ARG A 110 -8.26 12.05 -4.49
N ASN A 111 -9.36 12.41 -3.84
CA ASN A 111 -9.52 13.73 -3.21
C ASN A 111 -8.58 13.93 -2.00
N LYS A 112 -8.18 12.86 -1.30
CA LYS A 112 -7.16 12.93 -0.25
C LYS A 112 -5.79 13.23 -0.86
N THR A 113 -5.34 12.45 -1.84
CA THR A 113 -4.02 12.63 -2.45
C THR A 113 -3.83 14.00 -3.10
N HIS A 114 -4.90 14.63 -3.59
CA HIS A 114 -4.87 15.99 -4.15
C HIS A 114 -4.65 17.11 -3.11
N LYS A 115 -4.67 16.80 -1.83
CA LYS A 115 -4.38 17.73 -0.73
C LYS A 115 -3.00 17.50 -0.12
N GLU A 116 -2.28 16.50 -0.59
CA GLU A 116 -1.01 16.08 -0.05
C GLU A 116 0.15 16.79 -0.77
N SER A 117 1.15 17.24 0.00
CA SER A 117 2.23 18.07 -0.54
C SER A 117 3.04 17.40 -1.66
N PRO A 118 3.27 16.08 -1.70
CA PRO A 118 3.97 15.48 -2.83
C PRO A 118 3.25 15.68 -4.16
N TRP A 119 1.90 15.58 -4.15
CA TRP A 119 1.11 15.83 -5.35
C TRP A 119 1.02 17.33 -5.68
N LEU A 120 0.77 18.19 -4.67
CA LEU A 120 0.62 19.62 -4.87
C LEU A 120 1.89 20.30 -5.41
N ASN A 121 3.07 19.79 -5.04
CA ASN A 121 4.37 20.40 -5.38
C ASN A 121 5.04 19.77 -6.61
N THR A 122 4.41 18.81 -7.28
CA THR A 122 4.90 18.20 -8.50
C THR A 122 4.09 18.70 -9.69
N HIS A 123 4.74 18.99 -10.83
CA HIS A 123 4.03 19.38 -12.04
C HIS A 123 3.40 18.17 -12.74
N ASN A 124 2.36 18.43 -13.53
CA ASN A 124 1.63 17.39 -14.23
C ASN A 124 2.54 16.55 -15.15
N ASN A 125 2.41 15.23 -15.08
CA ASN A 125 3.21 14.21 -15.77
C ASN A 125 4.69 14.16 -15.36
N GLU A 126 5.08 14.82 -14.26
CA GLU A 126 6.42 14.66 -13.68
C GLU A 126 6.43 13.59 -12.58
N GLU A 127 7.63 13.08 -12.31
CA GLU A 127 7.86 12.14 -11.21
C GLU A 127 7.68 12.83 -9.85
N MET A 128 6.91 12.21 -8.99
CA MET A 128 6.84 12.54 -7.56
C MET A 128 8.03 11.86 -6.87
N THR A 129 9.03 12.64 -6.46
CA THR A 129 10.27 12.07 -5.94
C THR A 129 10.06 11.31 -4.63
N LYS A 130 10.85 10.27 -4.41
CA LYS A 130 10.78 9.45 -3.19
C LYS A 130 11.03 10.31 -1.95
N GLU A 131 11.94 11.29 -2.04
CA GLU A 131 12.24 12.22 -0.95
C GLU A 131 11.04 13.10 -0.58
N SER A 132 10.28 13.57 -1.58
CA SER A 132 9.07 14.38 -1.31
C SER A 132 7.96 13.55 -0.66
N ILE A 133 7.81 12.30 -1.11
CA ILE A 133 6.85 11.35 -0.56
C ILE A 133 7.24 10.97 0.87
N GLU A 134 8.50 10.61 1.10
CA GLU A 134 9.05 10.25 2.42
C GLU A 134 8.82 11.37 3.43
N LYS A 135 9.23 12.59 3.09
CA LYS A 135 9.07 13.76 3.96
C LYS A 135 7.62 13.94 4.40
N TYR A 136 6.68 13.92 3.45
CA TYR A 136 5.26 14.08 3.75
C TYR A 136 4.74 12.99 4.69
N PHE A 137 5.06 11.73 4.41
CA PHE A 137 4.56 10.63 5.22
C PHE A 137 5.25 10.56 6.59
N ALA A 138 6.53 10.89 6.70
CA ALA A 138 7.21 10.98 7.98
C ALA A 138 6.57 12.04 8.88
N GLU A 139 6.27 13.22 8.34
CA GLU A 139 5.58 14.29 9.07
C GLU A 139 4.16 13.88 9.46
N THR A 140 3.38 13.31 8.55
CA THR A 140 1.96 12.97 8.78
C THR A 140 1.79 11.80 9.74
N LEU A 141 2.69 10.80 9.71
CA LEU A 141 2.62 9.65 10.61
C LEU A 141 3.10 9.98 12.04
N LEU A 142 3.78 11.10 12.24
CA LEU A 142 4.27 11.56 13.54
C LEU A 142 3.31 12.56 14.22
N GLU A 143 2.22 13.00 13.55
CA GLU A 143 1.30 13.96 14.16
C GLU A 143 0.58 13.38 15.41
N PRO A 144 0.50 14.17 16.51
CA PRO A 144 -0.23 13.78 17.71
C PRO A 144 -1.72 13.64 17.40
N GLY A 145 -2.27 12.46 17.62
CA GLY A 145 -3.67 12.13 17.32
C GLY A 145 -3.84 11.08 16.22
N PHE A 146 -2.81 10.78 15.48
CA PHE A 146 -2.68 9.52 14.79
C PHE A 146 -2.26 8.48 15.85
N ASP A 147 -3.10 7.49 16.09
CA ASP A 147 -2.84 6.40 17.09
C ASP A 147 -1.75 5.45 16.52
N PHE A 148 -0.58 6.04 16.26
CA PHE A 148 0.54 5.40 15.60
C PHE A 148 1.83 5.64 16.37
N ASP A 149 2.24 4.61 17.05
CA ASP A 149 3.56 4.54 17.64
C ASP A 149 4.58 4.04 16.62
N LEU A 150 5.20 4.99 15.88
CA LEU A 150 6.24 4.70 14.89
C LEU A 150 7.40 3.92 15.53
N GLU A 151 7.78 4.28 16.77
CA GLU A 151 8.84 3.59 17.50
C GLU A 151 8.42 2.16 17.86
N ARG A 152 7.14 1.95 18.22
CA ARG A 152 6.59 0.62 18.45
C ARG A 152 6.58 -0.22 17.18
N MET A 153 6.23 0.38 16.02
CA MET A 153 6.28 -0.31 14.72
C MET A 153 7.72 -0.62 14.30
N LYS A 154 8.63 0.34 14.41
CA LYS A 154 10.07 0.10 14.17
C LYS A 154 10.60 -0.99 15.09
N LYS A 155 10.16 -1.02 16.36
CA LYS A 155 10.52 -2.05 17.30
C LYS A 155 9.89 -3.41 16.94
N MET A 156 8.62 -3.47 16.55
CA MET A 156 7.97 -4.71 16.10
C MET A 156 8.59 -5.27 14.83
N VAL A 157 9.07 -4.40 13.93
CA VAL A 157 9.79 -4.78 12.70
C VAL A 157 11.20 -5.31 13.03
N ASN A 158 11.85 -4.74 14.06
CA ASN A 158 13.22 -5.13 14.46
C ASN A 158 13.26 -6.24 15.51
N ASP A 159 12.19 -6.42 16.30
CA ASP A 159 12.09 -7.58 17.19
C ASP A 159 11.77 -8.81 16.32
N GLU A 160 12.68 -9.78 16.32
CA GLU A 160 12.64 -11.07 15.59
C GLU A 160 11.38 -11.92 15.87
N CYS A 161 10.35 -11.35 16.50
CA CYS A 161 9.17 -12.04 17.01
C CYS A 161 8.02 -12.20 16.01
N VAL A 162 8.20 -11.83 14.75
CA VAL A 162 7.14 -12.05 13.73
C VAL A 162 7.67 -12.88 12.57
N GLU A 163 8.15 -14.07 12.89
CA GLU A 163 8.14 -15.14 11.89
C GLU A 163 6.68 -15.49 11.61
N ILE A 164 6.22 -15.26 10.38
CA ILE A 164 4.93 -15.77 9.93
C ILE A 164 5.01 -17.29 10.08
N PRO A 165 4.18 -17.93 10.91
CA PRO A 165 4.26 -19.37 11.11
C PRO A 165 4.10 -20.07 9.75
N ASN A 166 4.97 -21.05 9.44
CA ASN A 166 4.89 -21.80 8.20
C ASN A 166 3.50 -22.42 7.95
N GLU A 167 2.69 -22.62 8.99
CA GLU A 167 1.31 -23.08 8.88
C GLU A 167 0.34 -21.97 8.40
N ALA A 168 0.59 -20.70 8.74
CA ALA A 168 -0.19 -19.59 8.25
C ALA A 168 0.04 -19.35 6.74
N LEU A 169 1.21 -19.72 6.22
CA LEU A 169 1.55 -19.62 4.81
C LEU A 169 0.90 -20.72 3.94
N LYS A 170 0.32 -21.77 4.54
CA LYS A 170 -0.17 -22.93 3.80
C LYS A 170 -1.57 -22.77 3.23
N ASN A 171 -2.38 -21.86 3.76
CA ASN A 171 -3.68 -21.56 3.18
C ASN A 171 -4.16 -20.15 3.56
N THR A 172 -5.07 -19.62 2.76
CA THR A 172 -5.62 -18.26 2.91
C THR A 172 -6.34 -18.05 4.27
N GLU A 173 -7.00 -19.08 4.80
CA GLU A 173 -7.72 -18.97 6.07
C GLU A 173 -6.77 -18.82 7.27
N ASN A 174 -5.69 -19.59 7.33
CA ASN A 174 -4.69 -19.48 8.38
C ASN A 174 -3.94 -18.14 8.30
N PHE A 175 -3.66 -17.68 7.09
CA PHE A 175 -3.07 -16.37 6.86
C PHE A 175 -3.98 -15.24 7.35
N ASN A 176 -5.27 -15.30 7.06
CA ASN A 176 -6.25 -14.33 7.52
C ASN A 176 -6.37 -14.29 9.06
N LYS A 177 -6.35 -15.46 9.72
CA LYS A 177 -6.34 -15.53 11.19
C LYS A 177 -5.09 -14.89 11.79
N PHE A 178 -3.92 -15.15 11.20
CA PHE A 178 -2.66 -14.51 11.58
C PHE A 178 -2.78 -12.99 11.49
N LEU A 179 -3.32 -12.49 10.39
CA LEU A 179 -3.48 -11.06 10.14
C LEU A 179 -4.47 -10.35 11.08
N GLN A 180 -5.46 -11.09 11.60
CA GLN A 180 -6.44 -10.58 12.56
C GLN A 180 -5.96 -10.61 14.01
N GLY A 181 -4.74 -11.11 14.28
CA GLY A 181 -4.19 -11.23 15.62
C GLY A 181 -4.91 -12.26 16.50
N THR A 182 -5.56 -13.25 15.88
CA THR A 182 -6.35 -14.30 16.54
C THR A 182 -5.60 -15.63 16.65
N CYS A 183 -4.27 -15.58 16.60
CA CYS A 183 -3.41 -16.73 16.93
C CYS A 183 -2.98 -16.70 18.38
#